data_bf141464de0683a6f14791f6f50a3b1d
#
_entry.id   bf141464de0683a6f14791f6f50a3b1d
#
_cell.length_a   1.000
_cell.length_b   1.000
_cell.length_c   1.000
_cell.angle_alpha   90.00
_cell.angle_beta   90.00
_cell.angle_gamma   90.00
#
_symmetry.space_group_name_H-M   'P 1'
#
loop_
_entity.id
_entity.type
_entity.pdbx_description
1 polymer ?
#
loop_
_entity_poly.entity_id
_entity_poly.type
_entity_poly.pdbx_seq_one_letter_code
_entity_poly.pdbx_strand_id
1 'polypeptide(L)'
;DHIDDITHQVGHSERSDAVIEPRLSKQWFVSMKGLSKAALDMQANEDTKVNFYPPRFEKNFVNWMEGIEDWCISRQLWWGHRIPAYYRKDTGEVLVSYNPPKDMENYIQDEDVLDTWFSSALWPFTTLGWPDNTDDLKRYYPNNLMVTAFDIILFWVSRMMFQGVEFTGKMPFK
;
A
#
# COMPACT_ATOMS: atom_id res chain seq x y z
N ASP A 1 -48.84 -7.56 16.14
CA ASP A 1 -47.42 -7.14 16.04
C ASP A 1 -46.80 -7.39 17.40
N HIS A 2 -45.70 -8.10 17.45
CA HIS A 2 -44.94 -8.41 18.63
C HIS A 2 -43.61 -7.67 18.56
N ILE A 3 -43.22 -6.95 19.63
CA ILE A 3 -41.96 -6.26 19.73
C ILE A 3 -41.17 -6.92 20.88
N ASP A 4 -39.99 -7.45 20.54
CA ASP A 4 -39.05 -8.01 21.50
C ASP A 4 -37.92 -7.05 21.79
N ASP A 5 -37.62 -6.81 23.07
CA ASP A 5 -36.42 -6.08 23.48
C ASP A 5 -35.22 -7.02 23.40
N ILE A 6 -34.28 -6.67 22.56
CA ILE A 6 -33.03 -7.41 22.41
C ILE A 6 -31.83 -6.54 22.76
N THR A 7 -30.80 -7.16 23.35
CA THR A 7 -29.51 -6.50 23.57
C THR A 7 -28.49 -7.12 22.65
N HIS A 8 -27.80 -6.28 21.84
CA HIS A 8 -26.74 -6.74 20.97
C HIS A 8 -25.54 -5.78 21.04
N GLN A 9 -24.36 -6.27 20.61
CA GLN A 9 -23.17 -5.44 20.54
C GLN A 9 -23.18 -4.63 19.24
N VAL A 10 -22.89 -3.33 19.35
CA VAL A 10 -22.76 -2.41 18.22
C VAL A 10 -21.29 -2.02 18.08
N GLY A 11 -20.74 -2.16 16.87
CA GLY A 11 -19.38 -1.74 16.57
C GLY A 11 -19.23 -0.22 16.60
N HIS A 12 -18.17 0.27 17.23
CA HIS A 12 -17.80 1.68 17.25
C HIS A 12 -16.43 1.90 16.63
N SER A 13 -16.23 3.07 16.02
CA SER A 13 -14.95 3.49 15.45
C SER A 13 -13.95 3.75 16.59
N GLU A 14 -12.77 3.12 16.53
CA GLU A 14 -11.69 3.37 17.49
C GLU A 14 -11.22 4.83 17.51
N ARG A 15 -11.43 5.58 16.44
CA ARG A 15 -10.94 6.96 16.28
C ARG A 15 -11.93 8.02 16.75
N SER A 16 -13.22 7.76 16.65
CA SER A 16 -14.26 8.76 16.88
C SER A 16 -15.35 8.32 17.84
N ASP A 17 -15.35 7.05 18.26
CA ASP A 17 -16.41 6.40 19.03
C ASP A 17 -17.81 6.47 18.36
N ALA A 18 -17.86 6.84 17.09
CA ALA A 18 -19.11 6.83 16.33
C ALA A 18 -19.53 5.38 16.01
N VAL A 19 -20.84 5.14 16.01
CA VAL A 19 -21.41 3.85 15.58
C VAL A 19 -21.01 3.56 14.13
N ILE A 20 -20.54 2.33 13.88
CA ILE A 20 -20.16 1.88 12.53
C ILE A 20 -21.43 1.55 11.74
N GLU A 21 -21.59 2.21 10.60
CA GLU A 21 -22.64 1.96 9.64
C GLU A 21 -22.02 1.52 8.30
N PRO A 22 -22.36 0.33 7.75
CA PRO A 22 -21.86 -0.09 6.44
C PRO A 22 -22.35 0.86 5.35
N ARG A 23 -21.38 1.43 4.58
CA ARG A 23 -21.67 2.38 3.51
C ARG A 23 -20.79 2.10 2.30
N LEU A 24 -21.39 2.07 1.11
CA LEU A 24 -20.65 2.02 -0.14
C LEU A 24 -20.09 3.42 -0.48
N SER A 25 -18.81 3.48 -0.82
CA SER A 25 -18.14 4.69 -1.30
C SER A 25 -17.13 4.35 -2.39
N LYS A 26 -16.81 5.34 -3.22
CA LYS A 26 -15.72 5.21 -4.20
C LYS A 26 -14.39 5.16 -3.45
N GLN A 27 -13.53 4.24 -3.85
CA GLN A 27 -12.21 4.05 -3.24
C GLN A 27 -11.17 3.82 -4.33
N TRP A 28 -9.92 4.13 -4.02
CA TRP A 28 -8.78 3.80 -4.86
C TRP A 28 -8.24 2.43 -4.49
N PHE A 29 -8.03 1.59 -5.51
CA PHE A 29 -7.48 0.27 -5.35
C PHE A 29 -6.23 0.08 -6.21
N VAL A 30 -5.26 -0.64 -5.66
CA VAL A 30 -4.15 -1.20 -6.43
C VAL A 30 -4.53 -2.61 -6.84
N SER A 31 -4.47 -2.91 -8.14
CA SER A 31 -4.67 -4.28 -8.64
C SER A 31 -3.46 -5.13 -8.29
N MET A 32 -3.67 -6.12 -7.43
CA MET A 32 -2.57 -6.86 -6.81
C MET A 32 -2.10 -8.07 -7.63
N LYS A 33 -2.92 -8.57 -8.53
CA LYS A 33 -2.63 -9.83 -9.26
C LYS A 33 -1.28 -9.83 -9.99
N GLY A 34 -0.96 -8.74 -10.70
CA GLY A 34 0.31 -8.62 -11.43
C GLY A 34 1.50 -8.44 -10.48
N LEU A 35 1.34 -7.56 -9.49
CA LEU A 35 2.37 -7.24 -8.50
C LEU A 35 2.73 -8.47 -7.64
N SER A 36 1.71 -9.18 -7.18
CA SER A 36 1.88 -10.42 -6.42
C SER A 36 2.64 -11.47 -7.23
N LYS A 37 2.20 -11.70 -8.48
CA LYS A 37 2.87 -12.66 -9.35
C LYS A 37 4.34 -12.31 -9.55
N ALA A 38 4.66 -11.05 -9.85
CA ALA A 38 6.04 -10.63 -10.07
C ALA A 38 6.93 -10.85 -8.82
N ALA A 39 6.40 -10.53 -7.63
CA ALA A 39 7.12 -10.75 -6.38
C ALA A 39 7.30 -12.25 -6.07
N LEU A 40 6.29 -13.08 -6.33
CA LEU A 40 6.39 -14.54 -6.16
C LEU A 40 7.36 -15.17 -7.15
N ASP A 41 7.37 -14.74 -8.40
CA ASP A 41 8.32 -15.22 -9.41
C ASP A 41 9.78 -14.95 -8.97
N MET A 42 10.04 -13.75 -8.42
CA MET A 42 11.36 -13.40 -7.88
C MET A 42 11.69 -14.17 -6.59
N GLN A 43 10.69 -14.44 -5.74
CA GLN A 43 10.90 -15.24 -4.51
C GLN A 43 11.18 -16.72 -4.80
N ALA A 44 10.63 -17.25 -5.89
CA ALA A 44 10.87 -18.62 -6.33
C ALA A 44 12.26 -18.83 -6.97
N ASN A 45 12.97 -17.76 -7.32
CA ASN A 45 14.28 -17.81 -7.96
C ASN A 45 15.39 -17.65 -6.92
N GLU A 46 16.29 -18.65 -6.82
CA GLU A 46 17.40 -18.70 -5.86
C GLU A 46 18.33 -17.48 -5.94
N ASP A 47 18.49 -16.87 -7.13
CA ASP A 47 19.38 -15.71 -7.34
C ASP A 47 18.78 -14.40 -6.85
N THR A 48 17.45 -14.33 -6.67
CA THR A 48 16.72 -13.10 -6.37
C THR A 48 15.89 -13.16 -5.09
N LYS A 49 15.69 -14.35 -4.52
CA LYS A 49 14.83 -14.52 -3.35
C LYS A 49 15.36 -13.79 -2.13
N VAL A 50 14.42 -13.38 -1.27
CA VAL A 50 14.70 -12.86 0.07
C VAL A 50 14.76 -14.02 1.06
N ASN A 51 15.80 -14.07 1.88
CA ASN A 51 15.98 -15.09 2.90
C ASN A 51 15.27 -14.69 4.20
N PHE A 52 14.25 -15.44 4.60
CA PHE A 52 13.50 -15.20 5.83
C PHE A 52 14.11 -15.92 7.03
N TYR A 53 14.21 -15.24 8.17
CA TYR A 53 14.62 -15.82 9.44
C TYR A 53 13.59 -15.55 10.55
N PRO A 54 12.99 -16.58 11.17
CA PRO A 54 13.08 -18.01 10.82
C PRO A 54 12.46 -18.35 9.45
N PRO A 55 12.91 -19.41 8.77
CA PRO A 55 12.45 -19.77 7.42
C PRO A 55 10.94 -20.00 7.29
N ARG A 56 10.24 -20.36 8.38
CA ARG A 56 8.79 -20.55 8.38
C ARG A 56 8.01 -19.31 7.90
N PHE A 57 8.56 -18.12 8.04
CA PHE A 57 7.90 -16.88 7.61
C PHE A 57 7.88 -16.70 6.10
N GLU A 58 8.76 -17.36 5.36
CA GLU A 58 8.68 -17.41 3.90
C GLU A 58 7.35 -18.04 3.44
N LYS A 59 6.97 -19.16 4.05
CA LYS A 59 5.68 -19.79 3.74
C LYS A 59 4.49 -18.87 4.04
N ASN A 60 4.56 -18.11 5.12
CA ASN A 60 3.51 -17.15 5.44
C ASN A 60 3.42 -16.05 4.38
N PHE A 61 4.57 -15.54 3.94
CA PHE A 61 4.64 -14.55 2.85
C PHE A 61 4.06 -15.11 1.55
N VAL A 62 4.51 -16.31 1.12
CA VAL A 62 4.03 -16.93 -0.12
C VAL A 62 2.52 -17.15 -0.08
N ASN A 63 1.99 -17.78 0.96
CA ASN A 63 0.55 -18.03 1.10
C ASN A 63 -0.26 -16.72 1.08
N TRP A 64 0.24 -15.67 1.72
CA TRP A 64 -0.40 -14.36 1.70
C TRP A 64 -0.43 -13.77 0.29
N MET A 65 0.69 -13.79 -0.42
CA MET A 65 0.81 -13.24 -1.76
C MET A 65 0.01 -14.03 -2.80
N GLU A 66 -0.15 -15.33 -2.64
CA GLU A 66 -1.00 -16.17 -3.51
C GLU A 66 -2.49 -15.86 -3.35
N GLY A 67 -2.93 -15.53 -2.14
CA GLY A 67 -4.33 -15.21 -1.81
C GLY A 67 -4.63 -13.72 -1.68
N ILE A 68 -3.72 -12.84 -2.12
CA ILE A 68 -3.88 -11.40 -1.91
C ILE A 68 -4.99 -10.82 -2.80
N GLU A 69 -5.89 -10.08 -2.17
CA GLU A 69 -6.93 -9.31 -2.85
C GLU A 69 -6.44 -7.90 -3.22
N ASP A 70 -7.17 -7.21 -4.10
CA ASP A 70 -6.87 -5.83 -4.48
C ASP A 70 -6.83 -4.92 -3.25
N TRP A 71 -5.78 -4.11 -3.17
CA TRP A 71 -5.49 -3.31 -2.00
C TRP A 71 -6.14 -1.93 -2.08
N CYS A 72 -7.13 -1.68 -1.21
CA CYS A 72 -7.67 -0.34 -1.02
C CYS A 72 -6.62 0.58 -0.40
N ILE A 73 -6.23 1.63 -1.12
CA ILE A 73 -5.17 2.57 -0.72
C ILE A 73 -5.67 3.94 -0.28
N SER A 74 -6.95 4.23 -0.44
CA SER A 74 -7.55 5.48 0.01
C SER A 74 -8.01 5.42 1.45
N ARG A 75 -7.82 6.50 2.20
CA ARG A 75 -8.25 6.67 3.59
C ARG A 75 -8.90 8.03 3.77
N GLN A 76 -10.04 8.04 4.46
CA GLN A 76 -10.78 9.24 4.80
C GLN A 76 -10.25 9.84 6.10
N LEU A 77 -9.05 10.42 6.05
CA LEU A 77 -8.34 10.99 7.18
C LEU A 77 -7.95 12.44 6.90
N TRP A 78 -7.87 13.25 7.95
CA TRP A 78 -7.45 14.65 7.84
C TRP A 78 -5.95 14.83 7.62
N TRP A 79 -5.16 13.84 8.03
CA TRP A 79 -3.71 13.90 7.95
C TRP A 79 -3.15 12.73 7.16
N GLY A 80 -2.26 13.03 6.24
CA GLY A 80 -1.58 12.03 5.41
C GLY A 80 -1.16 12.60 4.06
N HIS A 81 -0.66 11.74 3.19
CA HIS A 81 -0.29 12.08 1.81
C HIS A 81 -1.56 12.09 0.96
N ARG A 82 -2.01 13.27 0.61
CA ARG A 82 -3.21 13.44 -0.20
C ARG A 82 -3.03 12.79 -1.57
N ILE A 83 -4.06 12.08 -2.03
CA ILE A 83 -4.04 11.41 -3.32
C ILE A 83 -3.88 12.45 -4.45
N PRO A 84 -2.88 12.30 -5.35
CA PRO A 84 -2.60 13.27 -6.41
C PRO A 84 -3.52 13.07 -7.62
N ALA A 85 -4.81 12.96 -7.38
CA ALA A 85 -5.87 12.83 -8.38
C ALA A 85 -6.76 14.06 -8.35
N TYR A 86 -7.11 14.56 -9.54
CA TYR A 86 -7.87 15.76 -9.74
C TYR A 86 -9.07 15.45 -10.64
N TYR A 87 -10.27 15.75 -10.17
CA TYR A 87 -11.52 15.52 -10.89
C TYR A 87 -11.95 16.79 -11.58
N ARG A 88 -12.10 16.73 -12.89
CA ARG A 88 -12.60 17.84 -13.67
C ARG A 88 -14.08 18.09 -13.35
N LYS A 89 -14.42 19.33 -13.02
CA LYS A 89 -15.77 19.69 -12.50
C LYS A 89 -16.89 19.53 -13.53
N ASP A 90 -16.60 19.75 -14.81
CA ASP A 90 -17.56 19.72 -15.92
C ASP A 90 -17.75 18.30 -16.49
N THR A 91 -16.68 17.49 -16.59
CA THR A 91 -16.71 16.18 -17.24
C THR A 91 -16.61 15.02 -16.26
N GLY A 92 -16.09 15.25 -15.05
CA GLY A 92 -15.74 14.21 -14.10
C GLY A 92 -14.48 13.41 -14.49
N GLU A 93 -13.76 13.84 -15.54
CA GLU A 93 -12.51 13.23 -15.96
C GLU A 93 -11.47 13.29 -14.84
N VAL A 94 -10.72 12.21 -14.66
CA VAL A 94 -9.71 12.09 -13.63
C VAL A 94 -8.32 12.32 -14.21
N LEU A 95 -7.63 13.32 -13.69
CA LEU A 95 -6.21 13.58 -13.97
C LEU A 95 -5.39 13.13 -12.75
N VAL A 96 -4.47 12.20 -12.94
CA VAL A 96 -3.46 11.85 -11.93
C VAL A 96 -2.16 12.56 -12.29
N SER A 97 -1.68 13.43 -11.40
CA SER A 97 -0.49 14.26 -11.68
C SER A 97 0.24 14.60 -10.39
N TYR A 98 1.58 14.60 -10.46
CA TYR A 98 2.44 15.05 -9.37
C TYR A 98 2.22 16.53 -9.03
N ASN A 99 2.08 17.37 -10.04
CA ASN A 99 1.77 18.79 -9.85
C ASN A 99 0.28 19.05 -10.09
N PRO A 100 -0.32 19.99 -9.33
CA PRO A 100 -1.68 20.43 -9.60
C PRO A 100 -1.82 20.92 -11.06
N PRO A 101 -2.98 20.70 -11.70
CA PRO A 101 -3.25 21.26 -13.02
C PRO A 101 -3.17 22.79 -13.00
N LYS A 102 -2.73 23.41 -14.13
CA LYS A 102 -2.56 24.86 -14.21
C LYS A 102 -3.88 25.64 -14.05
N ASP A 103 -4.99 25.04 -14.48
CA ASP A 103 -6.35 25.55 -14.40
C ASP A 103 -7.10 24.91 -13.20
N MET A 104 -6.49 24.93 -12.02
CA MET A 104 -6.99 24.27 -10.81
C MET A 104 -8.42 24.69 -10.44
N GLU A 105 -8.88 25.87 -10.87
CA GLU A 105 -10.25 26.34 -10.71
C GLU A 105 -11.29 25.41 -11.36
N ASN A 106 -10.90 24.63 -12.38
CA ASN A 106 -11.74 23.66 -13.08
C ASN A 106 -11.69 22.24 -12.47
N TYR A 107 -10.88 22.04 -11.42
CA TYR A 107 -10.69 20.74 -10.82
C TYR A 107 -11.01 20.74 -9.32
N ILE A 108 -11.29 19.55 -8.81
CA ILE A 108 -11.35 19.24 -7.38
C ILE A 108 -10.32 18.12 -7.14
N GLN A 109 -9.36 18.37 -6.26
CA GLN A 109 -8.44 17.33 -5.84
C GLN A 109 -9.16 16.34 -4.96
N ASP A 110 -8.81 15.03 -5.09
CA ASP A 110 -9.29 13.98 -4.20
C ASP A 110 -9.07 14.38 -2.72
N GLU A 111 -10.07 14.18 -1.87
CA GLU A 111 -10.00 14.54 -0.45
C GLU A 111 -9.32 13.47 0.40
N ASP A 112 -9.26 12.25 -0.11
CA ASP A 112 -8.66 11.12 0.58
C ASP A 112 -7.13 11.22 0.60
N VAL A 113 -6.55 10.53 1.57
CA VAL A 113 -5.10 10.35 1.70
C VAL A 113 -4.71 8.90 1.42
N LEU A 114 -3.46 8.68 1.07
CA LEU A 114 -2.92 7.34 0.86
C LEU A 114 -2.82 6.56 2.18
N ASP A 115 -3.04 5.27 2.10
CA ASP A 115 -2.74 4.33 3.19
C ASP A 115 -1.29 4.50 3.66
N THR A 116 -1.07 4.49 4.96
CA THR A 116 0.25 4.60 5.59
C THR A 116 1.26 3.60 5.00
N TRP A 117 0.80 2.37 4.74
CA TRP A 117 1.64 1.31 4.19
C TRP A 117 2.05 1.55 2.73
N PHE A 118 1.38 2.45 2.02
CA PHE A 118 1.74 2.78 0.64
C PHE A 118 3.08 3.51 0.57
N SER A 119 3.23 4.59 1.32
CA SER A 119 4.47 5.36 1.35
C SER A 119 5.57 4.68 2.17
N SER A 120 5.23 4.01 3.29
CA SER A 120 6.21 3.32 4.12
C SER A 120 6.89 2.15 3.41
N ALA A 121 6.22 1.53 2.45
CA ALA A 121 6.80 0.47 1.63
C ALA A 121 7.88 0.94 0.65
N LEU A 122 7.95 2.24 0.37
CA LEU A 122 8.99 2.84 -0.48
C LEU A 122 10.32 3.03 0.27
N TRP A 123 10.33 2.89 1.59
CA TRP A 123 11.46 3.20 2.47
C TRP A 123 12.80 2.59 2.03
N PRO A 124 12.91 1.31 1.59
CA PRO A 124 14.21 0.71 1.25
C PRO A 124 14.98 1.42 0.14
N PHE A 125 14.32 2.17 -0.72
CA PHE A 125 14.94 2.83 -1.87
C PHE A 125 14.75 4.36 -1.89
N THR A 126 13.65 4.90 -1.36
CA THR A 126 13.46 6.36 -1.33
C THR A 126 14.41 7.07 -0.38
N THR A 127 14.76 6.46 0.75
CA THR A 127 15.76 6.99 1.68
C THR A 127 17.17 7.03 1.10
N LEU A 128 17.40 6.28 0.03
CA LEU A 128 18.65 6.25 -0.72
C LEU A 128 18.63 7.16 -1.96
N GLY A 129 17.55 7.93 -2.12
CA GLY A 129 17.42 8.97 -3.14
C GLY A 129 16.62 8.58 -4.38
N TRP A 130 16.01 7.37 -4.44
CA TRP A 130 15.10 7.04 -5.55
C TRP A 130 13.99 8.11 -5.66
N PRO A 131 13.57 8.57 -6.87
CA PRO A 131 13.85 7.97 -8.19
C PRO A 131 15.17 8.37 -8.84
N ASP A 132 15.99 9.20 -8.20
CA ASP A 132 17.29 9.59 -8.74
C ASP A 132 18.29 8.44 -8.66
N ASN A 133 19.20 8.39 -9.63
CA ASN A 133 20.24 7.35 -9.68
C ASN A 133 21.46 7.75 -8.82
N THR A 134 21.28 7.84 -7.51
CA THR A 134 22.29 8.25 -6.55
C THR A 134 23.36 7.19 -6.31
N ASP A 135 24.51 7.60 -5.78
CA ASP A 135 25.58 6.67 -5.40
C ASP A 135 25.19 5.81 -4.19
N ASP A 136 24.38 6.34 -3.28
CA ASP A 136 23.84 5.59 -2.14
C ASP A 136 22.87 4.50 -2.60
N LEU A 137 21.98 4.81 -3.56
CA LEU A 137 21.08 3.81 -4.12
C LEU A 137 21.86 2.67 -4.80
N LYS A 138 22.88 2.99 -5.60
CA LYS A 138 23.74 1.98 -6.25
C LYS A 138 24.49 1.11 -5.25
N ARG A 139 24.92 1.68 -4.13
CA ARG A 139 25.76 1.00 -3.14
C ARG A 139 24.95 0.16 -2.16
N TYR A 140 23.82 0.66 -1.69
CA TYR A 140 23.11 0.11 -0.55
C TYR A 140 21.79 -0.58 -0.91
N TYR A 141 21.33 -0.49 -2.15
CA TYR A 141 20.14 -1.17 -2.59
C TYR A 141 20.47 -2.29 -3.60
N PRO A 142 19.98 -3.52 -3.43
CA PRO A 142 19.16 -4.05 -2.33
C PRO A 142 19.87 -4.05 -0.97
N ASN A 143 19.09 -3.89 0.10
CA ASN A 143 19.62 -3.93 1.47
C ASN A 143 20.06 -5.34 1.85
N ASN A 144 21.08 -5.46 2.69
CA ASN A 144 21.60 -6.78 3.12
C ASN A 144 20.78 -7.41 4.25
N LEU A 145 20.11 -6.60 5.08
CA LEU A 145 19.38 -7.07 6.25
C LEU A 145 18.22 -6.14 6.57
N MET A 146 17.06 -6.71 6.83
CA MET A 146 15.90 -6.04 7.42
C MET A 146 15.47 -6.79 8.69
N VAL A 147 15.33 -6.05 9.79
CA VAL A 147 14.83 -6.60 11.06
C VAL A 147 13.52 -5.92 11.41
N THR A 148 12.47 -6.71 11.63
CA THR A 148 11.15 -6.20 11.99
C THR A 148 10.41 -7.20 12.87
N ALA A 149 9.31 -6.77 13.50
CA ALA A 149 8.40 -7.66 14.18
C ALA A 149 7.65 -8.56 13.17
N PHE A 150 7.34 -9.78 13.59
CA PHE A 150 6.74 -10.78 12.69
C PHE A 150 5.31 -10.41 12.24
N ASP A 151 4.60 -9.66 13.04
CA ASP A 151 3.21 -9.22 12.81
C ASP A 151 3.07 -8.26 11.61
N ILE A 152 4.12 -7.51 11.26
CA ILE A 152 4.12 -6.60 10.12
C ILE A 152 4.81 -7.14 8.86
N ILE A 153 5.19 -8.42 8.84
CA ILE A 153 5.75 -9.03 7.63
C ILE A 153 4.77 -8.92 6.46
N LEU A 154 3.50 -9.23 6.69
CA LEU A 154 2.47 -9.21 5.67
C LEU A 154 1.99 -7.79 5.32
N PHE A 155 2.10 -6.85 6.25
CA PHE A 155 1.69 -5.46 6.02
C PHE A 155 2.82 -4.58 5.45
N TRP A 156 4.04 -4.76 5.91
CA TRP A 156 5.15 -3.90 5.55
C TRP A 156 6.16 -4.58 4.65
N VAL A 157 6.71 -5.74 5.05
CA VAL A 157 7.75 -6.41 4.27
C VAL A 157 7.22 -6.85 2.90
N SER A 158 6.04 -7.46 2.84
CA SER A 158 5.43 -7.85 1.56
C SER A 158 5.22 -6.66 0.62
N ARG A 159 4.79 -5.53 1.17
CA ARG A 159 4.60 -4.28 0.39
C ARG A 159 5.93 -3.70 -0.10
N MET A 160 6.96 -3.71 0.72
CA MET A 160 8.30 -3.33 0.29
C MET A 160 8.81 -4.24 -0.84
N MET A 161 8.53 -5.55 -0.77
CA MET A 161 8.95 -6.50 -1.79
C MET A 161 8.26 -6.25 -3.13
N PHE A 162 6.92 -6.25 -3.19
CA PHE A 162 6.26 -6.05 -4.48
C PHE A 162 6.42 -4.63 -5.04
N GLN A 163 6.47 -3.60 -4.20
CA GLN A 163 6.77 -2.24 -4.68
C GLN A 163 8.23 -2.09 -5.12
N GLY A 164 9.16 -2.74 -4.42
CA GLY A 164 10.55 -2.79 -4.83
C GLY A 164 10.71 -3.42 -6.22
N VAL A 165 10.05 -4.54 -6.46
CA VAL A 165 10.03 -5.21 -7.78
C VAL A 165 9.42 -4.30 -8.84
N GLU A 166 8.27 -3.68 -8.57
CA GLU A 166 7.57 -2.81 -9.51
C GLU A 166 8.40 -1.57 -9.90
N PHE A 167 8.95 -0.87 -8.92
CA PHE A 167 9.61 0.41 -9.15
C PHE A 167 11.09 0.31 -9.49
N THR A 168 11.77 -0.75 -9.09
CA THR A 168 13.22 -0.88 -9.27
C THR A 168 13.63 -2.14 -10.07
N GLY A 169 12.71 -3.05 -10.32
CA GLY A 169 13.00 -4.36 -10.94
C GLY A 169 13.77 -5.32 -10.05
N LYS A 170 13.87 -5.05 -8.73
CA LYS A 170 14.67 -5.85 -7.79
C LYS A 170 13.93 -6.09 -6.48
N MET A 171 14.16 -7.24 -5.86
CA MET A 171 13.82 -7.43 -4.45
C MET A 171 14.58 -6.42 -3.59
N PRO A 172 13.96 -5.85 -2.54
CA PRO A 172 14.59 -4.82 -1.72
C PRO A 172 15.61 -5.35 -0.71
N PHE A 173 15.61 -6.66 -0.45
CA PHE A 173 16.47 -7.35 0.50
C PHE A 173 17.15 -8.56 -0.17
N LYS A 174 18.22 -9.08 0.48
CA LYS A 174 18.91 -10.30 0.06
C LYS A 174 18.53 -11.48 0.94
#